data_e4296cc4cac83e9ffb235289a47f2bef
#
_entry.id   e4296cc4cac83e9ffb235289a47f2bef
#
_cell.length_a   1.000
_cell.length_b   1.000
_cell.length_c   1.000
_cell.angle_alpha   90.00
_cell.angle_beta   90.00
_cell.angle_gamma   90.00
#
_symmetry.space_group_name_H-M   'P 1'
#
loop_
_entity.id
_entity.type
_entity.pdbx_description
1 polymer ?
#
loop_
_entity_poly.entity_id
_entity_poly.type
_entity_poly.pdbx_seq_one_letter_code
_entity_poly.pdbx_strand_id
1 'polypeptide(L)'
;MAEKFNRKLILEDGEEYLGYSFGASSDKVLEIVFNTSIVGYQEIISDPSYTYQAVVMTYPLIGNYGICEEDFETAIPSIGALIVHEYNDEPSNFRSMESLSETMKRFGIAGIYGVDTRQLTRSIRELGSRKVLITGIETTHSQGLEILKNTQIPKDSVSKVSRAQNRFYPAQNRKYNVVAIDCGMKQNIVRSLVARGCSVTVVPWDTDAEKIAQLSPDGIFISNGPGNPEDVPKTIETITKLRGKYPIFGICLGHQLISLSYGAKTYKLKFGHRGGNHPVRNLKTNKIEITSQNHSYAVDKESIKGTDLEITHINLLDNTVEGVECKKDKIFSVQYHPESAPGPQDSAYLFDEFIKLMEEGKSNA
;
A
#
# COMPACT_ATOMS: atom_id res chain seq x y z
N MET A 1 -12.58 -37.51 13.38
CA MET A 1 -11.89 -36.83 14.52
C MET A 1 -11.84 -35.38 14.19
N ALA A 2 -12.21 -34.47 15.11
CA ALA A 2 -12.06 -33.04 14.86
C ALA A 2 -10.56 -32.73 14.67
N GLU A 3 -10.24 -31.96 13.64
CA GLU A 3 -8.89 -31.51 13.38
C GLU A 3 -8.40 -30.69 14.57
N LYS A 4 -7.15 -30.94 15.03
CA LYS A 4 -6.59 -30.19 16.15
C LYS A 4 -5.93 -28.92 15.61
N PHE A 5 -6.08 -27.78 16.30
CA PHE A 5 -5.34 -26.57 15.99
C PHE A 5 -3.85 -26.88 15.89
N ASN A 6 -3.20 -26.34 14.88
CA ASN A 6 -1.77 -26.54 14.60
C ASN A 6 -1.01 -25.22 14.44
N ARG A 7 -1.71 -24.09 14.50
CA ARG A 7 -1.15 -22.74 14.34
C ARG A 7 -1.76 -21.79 15.35
N LYS A 8 -1.02 -20.74 15.72
CA LYS A 8 -1.53 -19.67 16.60
C LYS A 8 -0.94 -18.31 16.31
N LEU A 9 -1.62 -17.29 16.80
CA LEU A 9 -1.19 -15.91 16.89
C LEU A 9 -0.95 -15.58 18.35
N ILE A 10 0.15 -14.91 18.66
CA ILE A 10 0.41 -14.30 19.97
C ILE A 10 0.66 -12.81 19.72
N LEU A 11 -0.13 -11.93 20.34
CA LEU A 11 0.00 -10.49 20.23
C LEU A 11 0.90 -9.96 21.35
N GLU A 12 1.53 -8.82 21.15
CA GLU A 12 2.48 -8.28 22.14
C GLU A 12 1.85 -7.86 23.48
N ASP A 13 0.54 -7.71 23.54
CA ASP A 13 -0.26 -7.48 24.76
C ASP A 13 -0.66 -8.77 25.47
N GLY A 14 -0.30 -9.94 24.92
CA GLY A 14 -0.55 -11.25 25.48
C GLY A 14 -1.83 -11.93 24.98
N GLU A 15 -2.65 -11.31 24.13
CA GLU A 15 -3.76 -12.02 23.50
C GLU A 15 -3.25 -13.19 22.63
N GLU A 16 -3.94 -14.34 22.71
CA GLU A 16 -3.60 -15.54 21.91
C GLU A 16 -4.84 -16.03 21.15
N TYR A 17 -4.66 -16.37 19.87
CA TYR A 17 -5.70 -16.92 19.01
C TYR A 17 -5.19 -18.21 18.37
N LEU A 18 -5.99 -19.28 18.47
CA LEU A 18 -5.71 -20.59 17.87
C LEU A 18 -6.37 -20.72 16.51
N GLY A 19 -5.75 -21.48 15.62
CA GLY A 19 -6.29 -21.75 14.29
C GLY A 19 -5.54 -22.85 13.57
N TYR A 20 -5.77 -22.92 12.27
CA TYR A 20 -5.19 -23.90 11.36
C TYR A 20 -4.26 -23.24 10.37
N SER A 21 -3.17 -23.90 10.01
CA SER A 21 -2.19 -23.41 9.05
C SER A 21 -2.69 -23.56 7.61
N PHE A 22 -2.46 -22.53 6.79
CA PHE A 22 -2.45 -22.62 5.33
C PHE A 22 -1.31 -21.75 4.79
N GLY A 23 -0.93 -21.94 3.52
CA GLY A 23 0.26 -21.27 2.98
C GLY A 23 1.56 -21.80 3.59
N ALA A 24 2.55 -20.94 3.77
CA ALA A 24 3.85 -21.34 4.34
C ALA A 24 3.79 -21.53 5.86
N SER A 25 4.58 -22.49 6.38
CA SER A 25 4.64 -22.83 7.81
C SER A 25 5.65 -22.01 8.62
N SER A 26 6.33 -21.03 8.01
CA SER A 26 7.36 -20.21 8.67
C SER A 26 6.79 -19.35 9.81
N ASP A 27 7.54 -19.26 10.90
CA ASP A 27 7.23 -18.34 12.00
C ASP A 27 7.66 -16.93 11.65
N LYS A 28 6.85 -15.93 12.02
CA LYS A 28 7.10 -14.52 11.69
C LYS A 28 6.61 -13.59 12.78
N VAL A 29 7.41 -12.55 13.08
CA VAL A 29 6.97 -11.38 13.84
C VAL A 29 6.66 -10.26 12.86
N LEU A 30 5.43 -9.73 12.92
CA LEU A 30 4.87 -8.79 11.96
C LEU A 30 4.07 -7.70 12.70
N GLU A 31 3.71 -6.62 12.00
CA GLU A 31 2.69 -5.67 12.46
C GLU A 31 1.31 -6.18 12.06
N ILE A 32 0.41 -6.35 13.03
CA ILE A 32 -0.96 -6.78 12.72
C ILE A 32 -1.81 -5.59 12.28
N VAL A 33 -2.53 -5.77 11.17
CA VAL A 33 -3.47 -4.81 10.60
C VAL A 33 -4.70 -5.54 10.09
N PHE A 34 -5.80 -4.84 9.81
CA PHE A 34 -6.98 -5.46 9.19
C PHE A 34 -7.37 -4.76 7.90
N ASN A 35 -8.04 -5.47 7.00
CA ASN A 35 -8.61 -4.92 5.76
C ASN A 35 -10.11 -5.26 5.68
N THR A 36 -10.93 -4.27 5.31
CA THR A 36 -12.39 -4.38 5.25
C THR A 36 -12.93 -4.65 3.84
N SER A 37 -12.07 -4.85 2.85
CA SER A 37 -12.49 -5.19 1.48
C SER A 37 -13.21 -6.54 1.46
N ILE A 38 -14.29 -6.61 0.71
CA ILE A 38 -15.10 -7.83 0.55
C ILE A 38 -14.60 -8.74 -0.59
N VAL A 39 -13.73 -8.21 -1.46
CA VAL A 39 -13.10 -8.89 -2.60
C VAL A 39 -11.64 -8.44 -2.73
N GLY A 40 -10.88 -9.11 -3.59
CA GLY A 40 -9.53 -8.65 -3.95
C GLY A 40 -8.44 -9.15 -2.99
N TYR A 41 -8.59 -10.33 -2.40
CA TYR A 41 -7.55 -10.87 -1.53
C TYR A 41 -6.23 -11.12 -2.29
N GLN A 42 -6.28 -11.39 -3.60
CA GLN A 42 -5.09 -11.56 -4.43
C GLN A 42 -4.33 -10.26 -4.60
N GLU A 43 -5.02 -9.17 -4.90
CA GLU A 43 -4.44 -7.83 -4.98
C GLU A 43 -3.87 -7.42 -3.62
N ILE A 44 -4.55 -7.75 -2.51
CA ILE A 44 -4.08 -7.47 -1.15
C ILE A 44 -2.77 -8.21 -0.84
N ILE A 45 -2.67 -9.52 -1.14
CA ILE A 45 -1.44 -10.28 -0.87
C ILE A 45 -0.27 -9.84 -1.76
N SER A 46 -0.56 -9.26 -2.93
CA SER A 46 0.44 -8.78 -3.89
C SER A 46 0.70 -7.27 -3.82
N ASP A 47 0.00 -6.52 -2.94
CA ASP A 47 0.30 -5.10 -2.70
C ASP A 47 1.54 -4.95 -1.81
N PRO A 48 2.64 -4.36 -2.33
CA PRO A 48 3.89 -4.18 -1.57
C PRO A 48 3.73 -3.35 -0.30
N SER A 49 2.68 -2.52 -0.22
CA SER A 49 2.41 -1.69 0.96
C SER A 49 2.15 -2.50 2.23
N TYR A 50 1.88 -3.82 2.12
CA TYR A 50 1.73 -4.74 3.26
C TYR A 50 3.03 -5.45 3.68
N THR A 51 4.18 -5.04 3.18
CA THR A 51 5.47 -5.61 3.59
C THR A 51 5.65 -5.53 5.10
N TYR A 52 6.03 -6.64 5.74
CA TYR A 52 6.13 -6.84 7.18
C TYR A 52 4.81 -6.73 7.97
N GLN A 53 3.66 -6.83 7.30
CA GLN A 53 2.36 -6.82 7.95
C GLN A 53 1.66 -8.19 7.88
N ALA A 54 0.94 -8.52 8.96
CA ALA A 54 -0.02 -9.61 9.03
C ALA A 54 -1.41 -9.02 8.85
N VAL A 55 -2.07 -9.37 7.74
CA VAL A 55 -3.35 -8.77 7.36
C VAL A 55 -4.51 -9.67 7.79
N VAL A 56 -5.37 -9.14 8.64
CA VAL A 56 -6.65 -9.76 9.02
C VAL A 56 -7.71 -9.38 7.99
N MET A 57 -8.25 -10.37 7.28
CA MET A 57 -9.39 -10.14 6.40
C MET A 57 -10.68 -10.15 7.22
N THR A 58 -11.45 -9.05 7.17
CA THR A 58 -12.73 -8.98 7.87
C THR A 58 -13.84 -9.71 7.12
N TYR A 59 -13.72 -9.88 5.81
CA TYR A 59 -14.60 -10.73 5.02
C TYR A 59 -14.34 -12.19 5.38
N PRO A 60 -15.38 -12.98 5.72
CA PRO A 60 -15.17 -14.26 6.36
C PRO A 60 -14.58 -15.33 5.45
N LEU A 61 -14.98 -15.40 4.17
CA LEU A 61 -14.60 -16.46 3.24
C LEU A 61 -13.50 -15.99 2.28
N ILE A 62 -12.34 -16.61 2.35
CA ILE A 62 -11.16 -16.31 1.52
C ILE A 62 -10.71 -17.59 0.78
N GLY A 63 -10.16 -17.42 -0.44
CA GLY A 63 -9.69 -18.52 -1.28
C GLY A 63 -10.67 -18.99 -2.34
N ASN A 64 -11.93 -18.58 -2.26
CA ASN A 64 -13.06 -19.09 -3.04
C ASN A 64 -12.96 -18.88 -4.58
N TYR A 65 -12.17 -17.93 -5.06
CA TYR A 65 -11.96 -17.72 -6.51
C TYR A 65 -10.53 -18.04 -6.99
N GLY A 66 -9.67 -18.55 -6.11
CA GLY A 66 -8.30 -18.93 -6.46
C GLY A 66 -7.41 -17.75 -6.82
N ILE A 67 -6.39 -18.03 -7.61
CA ILE A 67 -5.39 -17.06 -8.07
C ILE A 67 -5.39 -17.02 -9.60
N CYS A 68 -5.26 -15.81 -10.15
CA CYS A 68 -5.13 -15.56 -11.58
C CYS A 68 -3.94 -14.61 -11.83
N GLU A 69 -3.13 -14.86 -12.85
CA GLU A 69 -1.87 -14.14 -13.08
C GLU A 69 -2.06 -12.63 -13.32
N GLU A 70 -3.16 -12.25 -13.97
CA GLU A 70 -3.42 -10.86 -14.37
C GLU A 70 -3.78 -9.94 -13.19
N ASP A 71 -4.26 -10.50 -12.08
CA ASP A 71 -4.73 -9.73 -10.92
C ASP A 71 -3.62 -9.47 -9.89
N PHE A 72 -2.37 -9.86 -10.19
CA PHE A 72 -1.21 -9.50 -9.36
C PHE A 72 -0.81 -8.03 -9.51
N GLU A 73 -0.59 -7.36 -8.38
CA GLU A 73 -0.08 -6.00 -8.32
C GLU A 73 1.46 -5.94 -8.33
N THR A 74 2.13 -7.04 -7.97
CA THR A 74 3.58 -7.22 -8.13
C THR A 74 3.91 -8.66 -8.53
N ALA A 75 5.04 -8.85 -9.20
CA ALA A 75 5.51 -10.19 -9.58
C ALA A 75 5.88 -11.06 -8.37
N ILE A 76 6.28 -10.43 -7.26
CA ILE A 76 6.68 -11.10 -6.02
C ILE A 76 5.88 -10.52 -4.87
N PRO A 77 4.80 -11.18 -4.42
CA PRO A 77 4.05 -10.79 -3.24
C PRO A 77 4.95 -10.67 -2.00
N SER A 78 4.76 -9.60 -1.22
CA SER A 78 5.61 -9.29 -0.07
C SER A 78 4.86 -9.15 1.26
N ILE A 79 3.56 -9.42 1.29
CA ILE A 79 2.78 -9.49 2.53
C ILE A 79 3.43 -10.46 3.53
N GLY A 80 3.43 -10.10 4.79
CA GLY A 80 4.02 -10.94 5.84
C GLY A 80 3.23 -12.21 6.11
N ALA A 81 1.92 -12.05 6.36
CA ALA A 81 0.99 -13.16 6.62
C ALA A 81 -0.46 -12.76 6.32
N LEU A 82 -1.32 -13.76 6.13
CA LEU A 82 -2.76 -13.61 5.95
C LEU A 82 -3.52 -14.35 7.06
N ILE A 83 -4.46 -13.63 7.70
CA ILE A 83 -5.28 -14.13 8.81
C ILE A 83 -6.74 -14.08 8.38
N VAL A 84 -7.42 -15.22 8.39
CA VAL A 84 -8.79 -15.35 7.86
C VAL A 84 -9.68 -16.15 8.79
N HIS A 85 -10.98 -15.94 8.69
CA HIS A 85 -11.98 -16.72 9.43
C HIS A 85 -12.19 -18.08 8.78
N GLU A 86 -12.59 -18.10 7.51
CA GLU A 86 -12.78 -19.31 6.71
C GLU A 86 -11.86 -19.29 5.49
N TYR A 87 -11.21 -20.42 5.25
CA TYR A 87 -10.36 -20.61 4.09
C TYR A 87 -10.94 -21.71 3.19
N ASN A 88 -11.10 -21.44 1.91
CA ASN A 88 -11.50 -22.41 0.91
C ASN A 88 -10.31 -22.77 0.01
N ASP A 89 -9.89 -24.03 0.04
CA ASP A 89 -8.77 -24.57 -0.76
C ASP A 89 -9.19 -25.03 -2.16
N GLU A 90 -10.51 -25.14 -2.41
CA GLU A 90 -11.07 -25.56 -3.70
C GLU A 90 -11.74 -24.37 -4.41
N PRO A 91 -10.98 -23.58 -5.19
CA PRO A 91 -11.52 -22.40 -5.84
C PRO A 91 -12.54 -22.76 -6.92
N SER A 92 -13.65 -22.00 -6.99
CA SER A 92 -14.70 -22.14 -7.98
C SER A 92 -14.74 -20.92 -8.92
N ASN A 93 -13.72 -20.78 -9.77
CA ASN A 93 -13.62 -19.73 -10.76
C ASN A 93 -12.91 -20.25 -12.01
N PHE A 94 -13.47 -20.00 -13.20
CA PHE A 94 -12.89 -20.44 -14.47
C PHE A 94 -11.51 -19.84 -14.79
N ARG A 95 -11.16 -18.69 -14.17
CA ARG A 95 -9.84 -18.04 -14.30
C ARG A 95 -8.81 -18.58 -13.32
N SER A 96 -9.22 -19.40 -12.35
CA SER A 96 -8.31 -19.90 -11.32
C SER A 96 -7.24 -20.82 -11.92
N MET A 97 -5.97 -20.52 -11.65
CA MET A 97 -4.80 -21.29 -12.08
C MET A 97 -4.23 -22.16 -10.95
N GLU A 98 -4.36 -21.69 -9.71
CA GLU A 98 -3.89 -22.39 -8.51
C GLU A 98 -4.67 -21.92 -7.28
N SER A 99 -4.57 -22.66 -6.17
CA SER A 99 -5.17 -22.25 -4.90
C SER A 99 -4.35 -21.13 -4.24
N LEU A 100 -5.00 -20.36 -3.39
CA LEU A 100 -4.33 -19.31 -2.59
C LEU A 100 -3.22 -19.88 -1.71
N SER A 101 -3.41 -21.09 -1.13
CA SER A 101 -2.42 -21.76 -0.28
C SER A 101 -1.15 -22.13 -1.06
N GLU A 102 -1.28 -22.62 -2.28
CA GLU A 102 -0.13 -22.96 -3.15
C GLU A 102 0.69 -21.72 -3.48
N THR A 103 0.02 -20.63 -3.90
CA THR A 103 0.68 -19.34 -4.12
C THR A 103 1.40 -18.85 -2.87
N MET A 104 0.74 -18.86 -1.71
CA MET A 104 1.33 -18.41 -0.45
C MET A 104 2.54 -19.28 -0.05
N LYS A 105 2.50 -20.61 -0.26
CA LYS A 105 3.64 -21.50 -0.03
C LYS A 105 4.82 -21.13 -0.93
N ARG A 106 4.56 -20.91 -2.22
CA ARG A 106 5.59 -20.55 -3.22
C ARG A 106 6.32 -19.25 -2.85
N PHE A 107 5.61 -18.25 -2.30
CA PHE A 107 6.19 -16.97 -1.90
C PHE A 107 6.58 -16.88 -0.41
N GLY A 108 6.47 -17.98 0.34
CA GLY A 108 6.82 -18.00 1.75
C GLY A 108 5.92 -17.13 2.65
N ILE A 109 4.66 -16.96 2.26
CA ILE A 109 3.65 -16.20 3.01
C ILE A 109 2.95 -17.13 3.99
N ALA A 110 3.02 -16.80 5.28
CA ALA A 110 2.33 -17.57 6.32
C ALA A 110 0.83 -17.27 6.33
N GLY A 111 0.01 -18.28 6.65
CA GLY A 111 -1.43 -18.13 6.78
C GLY A 111 -1.99 -18.87 7.99
N ILE A 112 -3.06 -18.33 8.55
CA ILE A 112 -3.84 -18.97 9.60
C ILE A 112 -5.34 -18.73 9.37
N TYR A 113 -6.15 -19.79 9.48
CA TYR A 113 -7.60 -19.72 9.40
C TYR A 113 -8.27 -20.35 10.64
N GLY A 114 -9.58 -20.17 10.76
CA GLY A 114 -10.35 -20.60 11.95
C GLY A 114 -10.25 -19.63 13.13
N VAL A 115 -9.71 -18.43 12.88
CA VAL A 115 -9.55 -17.37 13.89
C VAL A 115 -10.82 -16.53 13.97
N ASP A 116 -11.20 -16.07 15.18
CA ASP A 116 -12.22 -15.04 15.32
C ASP A 116 -11.70 -13.68 14.85
N THR A 117 -11.77 -13.47 13.53
CA THR A 117 -11.30 -12.23 12.88
C THR A 117 -12.13 -11.01 13.31
N ARG A 118 -13.38 -11.21 13.75
CA ARG A 118 -14.23 -10.12 14.26
C ARG A 118 -13.71 -9.61 15.61
N GLN A 119 -13.42 -10.53 16.56
CA GLN A 119 -12.83 -10.17 17.84
C GLN A 119 -11.47 -9.52 17.65
N LEU A 120 -10.61 -10.09 16.81
CA LEU A 120 -9.27 -9.60 16.52
C LEU A 120 -9.31 -8.20 15.89
N THR A 121 -10.23 -7.95 14.95
CA THR A 121 -10.43 -6.61 14.35
C THR A 121 -10.86 -5.58 15.40
N ARG A 122 -11.74 -5.94 16.33
CA ARG A 122 -12.15 -5.05 17.43
C ARG A 122 -10.97 -4.74 18.33
N SER A 123 -10.17 -5.73 18.71
CA SER A 123 -8.96 -5.56 19.51
C SER A 123 -7.97 -4.59 18.82
N ILE A 124 -7.74 -4.72 17.50
CA ILE A 124 -6.88 -3.82 16.76
C ILE A 124 -7.44 -2.37 16.73
N ARG A 125 -8.76 -2.20 16.58
CA ARG A 125 -9.39 -0.88 16.63
C ARG A 125 -9.27 -0.20 17.99
N GLU A 126 -9.39 -0.98 19.07
CA GLU A 126 -9.37 -0.50 20.45
C GLU A 126 -7.95 -0.24 20.95
N LEU A 127 -6.99 -1.11 20.64
CA LEU A 127 -5.62 -1.04 21.17
C LEU A 127 -4.59 -0.55 20.14
N GLY A 128 -4.94 -0.52 18.87
CA GLY A 128 -4.04 -0.12 17.77
C GLY A 128 -3.35 -1.30 17.09
N SER A 129 -2.70 -1.00 15.96
CA SER A 129 -1.80 -1.93 15.29
C SER A 129 -0.55 -2.13 16.15
N ARG A 130 -0.14 -3.40 16.32
CA ARG A 130 0.94 -3.82 17.21
C ARG A 130 1.62 -5.07 16.68
N LYS A 131 2.68 -5.52 17.33
CA LYS A 131 3.38 -6.74 16.91
C LYS A 131 2.53 -7.99 17.19
N VAL A 132 2.63 -8.92 16.26
CA VAL A 132 2.06 -10.27 16.35
C VAL A 132 3.11 -11.30 15.93
N LEU A 133 3.18 -12.39 16.65
CA LEU A 133 3.90 -13.60 16.27
C LEU A 133 2.90 -14.59 15.69
N ILE A 134 3.10 -15.03 14.45
CA ILE A 134 2.44 -16.20 13.87
C ILE A 134 3.39 -17.40 14.01
N THR A 135 2.97 -18.48 14.69
CA THR A 135 3.84 -19.58 15.04
C THR A 135 3.08 -20.90 15.16
N GLY A 136 3.82 -22.01 15.28
CA GLY A 136 3.26 -23.34 15.56
C GLY A 136 2.67 -23.44 16.95
N ILE A 137 1.83 -24.44 17.17
CA ILE A 137 1.11 -24.65 18.43
C ILE A 137 2.05 -25.02 19.59
N GLU A 138 3.24 -25.55 19.29
CA GLU A 138 4.28 -25.96 20.24
C GLU A 138 4.96 -24.79 20.95
N THR A 139 4.98 -23.60 20.35
CA THR A 139 5.53 -22.41 20.99
C THR A 139 4.69 -22.04 22.21
N THR A 140 5.28 -22.03 23.40
CA THR A 140 4.53 -21.64 24.59
C THR A 140 4.23 -20.14 24.58
N HIS A 141 3.19 -19.72 25.29
CA HIS A 141 2.81 -18.31 25.41
C HIS A 141 3.99 -17.44 25.89
N SER A 142 4.71 -17.87 26.92
CA SER A 142 5.88 -17.13 27.46
C SER A 142 7.03 -17.01 26.46
N GLN A 143 7.32 -18.08 25.70
CA GLN A 143 8.32 -18.04 24.62
C GLN A 143 7.89 -17.05 23.53
N GLY A 144 6.61 -17.05 23.14
CA GLY A 144 6.08 -16.12 22.14
C GLY A 144 6.22 -14.66 22.55
N LEU A 145 5.91 -14.33 23.80
CA LEU A 145 6.09 -12.97 24.34
C LEU A 145 7.57 -12.55 24.38
N GLU A 146 8.46 -13.47 24.69
CA GLU A 146 9.90 -13.21 24.67
C GLU A 146 10.40 -12.95 23.25
N ILE A 147 9.96 -13.73 22.26
CA ILE A 147 10.27 -13.51 20.85
C ILE A 147 9.78 -12.13 20.41
N LEU A 148 8.53 -11.77 20.71
CA LEU A 148 7.94 -10.47 20.37
C LEU A 148 8.72 -9.30 21.01
N LYS A 149 9.14 -9.43 22.26
CA LYS A 149 9.93 -8.43 22.96
C LYS A 149 11.29 -8.19 22.31
N ASN A 150 11.95 -9.27 21.89
CA ASN A 150 13.33 -9.24 21.38
C ASN A 150 13.40 -8.97 19.86
N THR A 151 12.29 -9.08 19.13
CA THR A 151 12.25 -8.87 17.67
C THR A 151 11.73 -7.48 17.34
N GLN A 152 12.46 -6.76 16.50
CA GLN A 152 12.01 -5.50 15.92
C GLN A 152 11.61 -5.71 14.45
N ILE A 153 10.55 -5.03 14.03
CA ILE A 153 10.15 -5.00 12.62
C ILE A 153 11.17 -4.16 11.85
N PRO A 154 11.72 -4.68 10.73
CA PRO A 154 12.70 -3.94 9.93
C PRO A 154 12.16 -2.61 9.39
N LYS A 155 13.05 -1.63 9.19
CA LYS A 155 12.74 -0.31 8.61
C LYS A 155 13.10 -0.19 7.13
N ASP A 156 13.55 -1.26 6.51
CA ASP A 156 14.02 -1.34 5.13
C ASP A 156 12.92 -1.68 4.12
N SER A 157 11.65 -1.53 4.51
CA SER A 157 10.50 -2.03 3.74
C SER A 157 10.47 -1.51 2.29
N VAL A 158 10.77 -0.23 2.05
CA VAL A 158 10.81 0.35 0.69
C VAL A 158 11.96 -0.24 -0.12
N SER A 159 13.18 -0.30 0.43
CA SER A 159 14.34 -0.86 -0.29
C SER A 159 14.17 -2.35 -0.61
N LYS A 160 13.38 -3.08 0.19
CA LYS A 160 13.08 -4.49 -0.03
C LYS A 160 12.15 -4.74 -1.22
N VAL A 161 11.23 -3.81 -1.51
CA VAL A 161 10.21 -3.99 -2.56
C VAL A 161 10.47 -3.17 -3.80
N SER A 162 11.27 -2.12 -3.70
CA SER A 162 11.69 -1.34 -4.86
C SER A 162 12.56 -2.16 -5.79
N ARG A 163 12.41 -1.95 -7.07
CA ARG A 163 13.27 -2.62 -8.07
C ARG A 163 14.71 -2.17 -7.98
N ALA A 164 15.63 -3.06 -8.34
CA ALA A 164 17.06 -2.76 -8.34
C ALA A 164 17.54 -2.03 -9.61
N GLN A 165 16.75 -2.06 -10.70
CA GLN A 165 17.12 -1.51 -12.01
C GLN A 165 15.93 -0.81 -12.66
N ASN A 166 16.20 0.13 -13.55
CA ASN A 166 15.18 0.80 -14.33
C ASN A 166 14.41 -0.21 -15.20
N ARG A 167 13.10 0.00 -15.31
CA ARG A 167 12.24 -0.75 -16.22
C ARG A 167 11.39 0.20 -17.05
N PHE A 168 11.40 -0.03 -18.36
CA PHE A 168 10.64 0.75 -19.30
C PHE A 168 9.35 0.05 -19.71
N TYR A 169 8.25 0.80 -19.71
CA TYR A 169 6.93 0.37 -20.15
C TYR A 169 6.46 1.28 -21.28
N PRO A 170 6.50 0.83 -22.55
CA PRO A 170 6.09 1.65 -23.68
C PRO A 170 4.56 1.80 -23.77
N ALA A 171 4.09 2.99 -24.08
CA ALA A 171 2.72 3.20 -24.54
C ALA A 171 2.62 2.97 -26.05
N GLN A 172 1.53 2.36 -26.51
CA GLN A 172 1.30 2.15 -27.95
C GLN A 172 1.25 3.48 -28.72
N ASN A 173 0.55 4.48 -28.16
CA ASN A 173 0.46 5.85 -28.71
C ASN A 173 1.12 6.81 -27.72
N ARG A 174 2.46 6.87 -27.75
CA ARG A 174 3.23 7.70 -26.82
C ARG A 174 2.90 9.18 -27.01
N LYS A 175 2.42 9.81 -25.94
CA LYS A 175 2.20 11.27 -25.84
C LYS A 175 3.17 11.91 -24.85
N TYR A 176 3.47 11.21 -23.75
CA TYR A 176 4.30 11.69 -22.63
C TYR A 176 5.33 10.65 -22.20
N ASN A 177 6.42 11.16 -21.62
CA ASN A 177 7.43 10.38 -20.94
C ASN A 177 7.32 10.63 -19.44
N VAL A 178 6.91 9.62 -18.68
CA VAL A 178 6.79 9.70 -17.22
C VAL A 178 7.93 8.91 -16.59
N VAL A 179 8.64 9.54 -15.66
CA VAL A 179 9.58 8.83 -14.78
C VAL A 179 8.88 8.58 -13.45
N ALA A 180 8.77 7.33 -13.05
CA ALA A 180 8.10 6.90 -11.83
C ALA A 180 9.11 6.36 -10.81
N ILE A 181 9.15 6.94 -9.62
CA ILE A 181 10.00 6.49 -8.50
C ILE A 181 9.29 5.32 -7.81
N ASP A 182 9.95 4.17 -7.76
CA ASP A 182 9.42 2.92 -7.22
C ASP A 182 9.68 2.78 -5.72
N CYS A 183 8.71 3.16 -4.92
CA CYS A 183 8.72 2.92 -3.48
C CYS A 183 8.00 1.62 -3.08
N GLY A 184 7.59 0.81 -4.04
CA GLY A 184 6.73 -0.36 -3.90
C GLY A 184 5.48 -0.21 -4.78
N MET A 185 5.71 0.06 -6.07
CA MET A 185 4.67 0.45 -7.03
C MET A 185 3.75 -0.72 -7.39
N LYS A 186 2.45 -0.51 -7.28
CA LYS A 186 1.43 -1.39 -7.83
C LYS A 186 1.41 -1.34 -9.35
N GLN A 187 1.27 -2.52 -9.98
CA GLN A 187 1.24 -2.65 -11.45
C GLN A 187 0.08 -1.88 -12.06
N ASN A 188 -1.05 -1.74 -11.35
CA ASN A 188 -2.22 -1.03 -11.87
C ASN A 188 -1.97 0.50 -12.02
N ILE A 189 -1.04 1.08 -11.28
CA ILE A 189 -0.57 2.46 -11.50
C ILE A 189 0.11 2.58 -12.86
N VAL A 190 1.01 1.65 -13.19
CA VAL A 190 1.69 1.61 -14.49
C VAL A 190 0.67 1.43 -15.61
N ARG A 191 -0.28 0.48 -15.46
CA ARG A 191 -1.36 0.23 -16.42
C ARG A 191 -2.19 1.51 -16.66
N SER A 192 -2.53 2.25 -15.59
CA SER A 192 -3.33 3.47 -15.65
C SER A 192 -2.62 4.61 -16.42
N LEU A 193 -1.30 4.76 -16.22
CA LEU A 193 -0.48 5.72 -16.95
C LEU A 193 -0.30 5.34 -18.42
N VAL A 194 0.03 4.07 -18.70
CA VAL A 194 0.24 3.56 -20.06
C VAL A 194 -1.04 3.65 -20.90
N ALA A 195 -2.19 3.33 -20.32
CA ALA A 195 -3.49 3.44 -20.99
C ALA A 195 -3.81 4.89 -21.44
N ARG A 196 -3.22 5.90 -20.79
CA ARG A 196 -3.36 7.33 -21.13
C ARG A 196 -2.27 7.86 -22.05
N GLY A 197 -1.45 6.96 -22.62
CA GLY A 197 -0.40 7.32 -23.58
C GLY A 197 0.92 7.77 -22.93
N CYS A 198 1.13 7.49 -21.64
CA CYS A 198 2.41 7.70 -21.00
C CYS A 198 3.34 6.49 -21.20
N SER A 199 4.48 6.68 -21.85
CA SER A 199 5.58 5.73 -21.69
C SER A 199 6.21 5.95 -20.32
N VAL A 200 6.34 4.89 -19.53
CA VAL A 200 6.76 4.99 -18.12
C VAL A 200 8.13 4.35 -17.94
N THR A 201 9.10 5.12 -17.45
CA THR A 201 10.37 4.59 -16.94
C THR A 201 10.28 4.52 -15.42
N VAL A 202 10.21 3.32 -14.88
CA VAL A 202 10.20 3.09 -13.45
C VAL A 202 11.63 2.96 -12.97
N VAL A 203 12.02 3.81 -11.99
CA VAL A 203 13.37 3.88 -11.42
C VAL A 203 13.36 3.48 -9.95
N PRO A 204 14.48 2.97 -9.39
CA PRO A 204 14.59 2.66 -7.96
C PRO A 204 14.28 3.87 -7.06
N TRP A 205 13.83 3.58 -5.82
CA TRP A 205 13.45 4.57 -4.81
C TRP A 205 14.55 5.59 -4.47
N ASP A 206 15.81 5.19 -4.56
CA ASP A 206 17.00 5.96 -4.20
C ASP A 206 17.67 6.66 -5.38
N THR A 207 17.01 6.71 -6.55
CA THR A 207 17.53 7.34 -7.74
C THR A 207 17.68 8.86 -7.55
N ASP A 208 18.87 9.40 -7.87
CA ASP A 208 19.17 10.82 -7.74
C ASP A 208 18.38 11.68 -8.74
N ALA A 209 18.09 12.93 -8.35
CA ALA A 209 17.34 13.88 -9.16
C ALA A 209 17.99 14.14 -10.53
N GLU A 210 19.32 14.20 -10.58
CA GLU A 210 20.10 14.40 -11.80
C GLU A 210 19.92 13.24 -12.80
N LYS A 211 19.90 11.99 -12.31
CA LYS A 211 19.64 10.80 -13.15
C LYS A 211 18.21 10.80 -13.68
N ILE A 212 17.24 11.24 -12.87
CA ILE A 212 15.84 11.37 -13.30
C ILE A 212 15.73 12.44 -14.39
N ALA A 213 16.37 13.59 -14.22
CA ALA A 213 16.37 14.68 -15.20
C ALA A 213 16.99 14.26 -16.55
N GLN A 214 18.06 13.41 -16.54
CA GLN A 214 18.65 12.86 -17.77
C GLN A 214 17.69 12.00 -18.60
N LEU A 215 16.66 11.44 -17.98
CA LEU A 215 15.61 10.70 -18.68
C LEU A 215 14.60 11.61 -19.40
N SER A 216 14.74 12.95 -19.27
CA SER A 216 13.90 13.96 -19.91
C SER A 216 12.41 13.70 -19.70
N PRO A 217 11.92 13.65 -18.44
CA PRO A 217 10.52 13.40 -18.17
C PRO A 217 9.63 14.60 -18.52
N ASP A 218 8.44 14.35 -19.03
CA ASP A 218 7.36 15.33 -19.11
C ASP A 218 6.65 15.50 -17.75
N GLY A 219 6.69 14.46 -16.91
CA GLY A 219 6.15 14.44 -15.55
C GLY A 219 6.80 13.34 -14.70
N ILE A 220 6.74 13.52 -13.39
CA ILE A 220 7.30 12.59 -12.41
C ILE A 220 6.17 12.01 -11.57
N PHE A 221 6.24 10.71 -11.32
CA PHE A 221 5.28 10.00 -10.49
C PHE A 221 5.99 9.44 -9.26
N ILE A 222 5.39 9.63 -8.07
CA ILE A 222 5.89 9.04 -6.82
C ILE A 222 4.91 7.96 -6.37
N SER A 223 5.37 6.72 -6.33
CA SER A 223 4.47 5.59 -6.10
C SER A 223 4.03 5.44 -4.65
N ASN A 224 3.02 4.58 -4.44
CA ASN A 224 2.71 3.97 -3.15
C ASN A 224 3.89 3.14 -2.64
N GLY A 225 3.80 2.71 -1.38
CA GLY A 225 4.81 1.84 -0.78
C GLY A 225 4.57 1.58 0.71
N PRO A 226 5.35 0.66 1.30
CA PRO A 226 5.24 0.27 2.70
C PRO A 226 6.02 1.17 3.65
N GLY A 227 5.70 1.08 4.94
CA GLY A 227 6.53 1.56 6.03
C GLY A 227 6.28 2.99 6.48
N ASN A 228 7.24 3.52 7.22
CA ASN A 228 7.23 4.90 7.70
C ASN A 228 7.85 5.81 6.62
N PRO A 229 7.18 6.89 6.19
CA PRO A 229 7.72 7.81 5.19
C PRO A 229 9.04 8.47 5.62
N GLU A 230 9.29 8.63 6.91
CA GLU A 230 10.55 9.19 7.44
C GLU A 230 11.75 8.23 7.29
N ASP A 231 11.51 6.93 7.04
CA ASP A 231 12.58 5.96 6.75
C ASP A 231 13.06 6.02 5.28
N VAL A 232 12.54 6.97 4.46
CA VAL A 232 12.85 7.12 3.02
C VAL A 232 13.46 8.51 2.69
N PRO A 233 14.49 8.97 3.43
CA PRO A 233 15.01 10.34 3.30
C PRO A 233 15.59 10.65 1.93
N LYS A 234 16.13 9.65 1.23
CA LYS A 234 16.71 9.81 -0.10
C LYS A 234 15.67 10.23 -1.16
N THR A 235 14.50 9.63 -1.12
CA THR A 235 13.40 10.00 -2.03
C THR A 235 12.87 11.40 -1.70
N ILE A 236 12.78 11.76 -0.41
CA ILE A 236 12.37 13.12 0.02
C ILE A 236 13.35 14.17 -0.52
N GLU A 237 14.66 13.92 -0.43
CA GLU A 237 15.71 14.79 -1.00
C GLU A 237 15.56 14.93 -2.53
N THR A 238 15.34 13.81 -3.22
CA THR A 238 15.14 13.78 -4.67
C THR A 238 13.91 14.60 -5.08
N ILE A 239 12.76 14.44 -4.41
CA ILE A 239 11.55 15.24 -4.64
C ILE A 239 11.83 16.72 -4.41
N THR A 240 12.52 17.09 -3.33
CA THR A 240 12.89 18.49 -3.01
C THR A 240 13.69 19.15 -4.14
N LYS A 241 14.58 18.41 -4.80
CA LYS A 241 15.37 18.91 -5.93
C LYS A 241 14.59 19.01 -7.25
N LEU A 242 13.52 18.23 -7.40
CA LEU A 242 12.73 18.12 -8.63
C LEU A 242 11.48 19.01 -8.64
N ARG A 243 10.96 19.36 -7.46
CA ARG A 243 9.77 20.24 -7.35
C ARG A 243 10.00 21.58 -8.01
N GLY A 244 8.95 22.13 -8.63
CA GLY A 244 9.01 23.36 -9.41
C GLY A 244 9.68 23.24 -10.79
N LYS A 245 10.30 22.09 -11.11
CA LYS A 245 10.92 21.83 -12.41
C LYS A 245 10.06 20.95 -13.30
N TYR A 246 9.28 20.05 -12.72
CA TYR A 246 8.44 19.08 -13.42
C TYR A 246 7.08 19.00 -12.74
N PRO A 247 5.99 18.71 -13.49
CA PRO A 247 4.74 18.25 -12.90
C PRO A 247 4.96 16.97 -12.11
N ILE A 248 4.44 16.90 -10.86
CA ILE A 248 4.60 15.72 -10.00
C ILE A 248 3.24 15.27 -9.48
N PHE A 249 2.98 13.96 -9.56
CA PHE A 249 1.83 13.30 -8.93
C PHE A 249 2.31 12.20 -7.98
N GLY A 250 1.76 12.16 -6.75
CA GLY A 250 2.09 11.17 -5.73
C GLY A 250 0.88 10.45 -5.17
N ILE A 251 1.03 9.13 -4.94
CA ILE A 251 -0.02 8.27 -4.37
C ILE A 251 0.47 7.63 -3.07
N CYS A 252 -0.36 7.69 -2.02
CA CYS A 252 -0.19 7.04 -0.72
C CYS A 252 1.15 7.41 -0.07
N LEU A 253 2.16 6.54 -0.06
CA LEU A 253 3.50 6.90 0.43
C LEU A 253 4.05 8.11 -0.35
N GLY A 254 3.84 8.18 -1.66
CA GLY A 254 4.22 9.33 -2.49
C GLY A 254 3.62 10.65 -2.03
N HIS A 255 2.36 10.64 -1.58
CA HIS A 255 1.71 11.81 -0.97
C HIS A 255 2.42 12.24 0.32
N GLN A 256 2.76 11.29 1.18
CA GLN A 256 3.48 11.57 2.43
C GLN A 256 4.88 12.11 2.16
N LEU A 257 5.63 11.51 1.22
CA LEU A 257 6.97 11.96 0.83
C LEU A 257 6.97 13.37 0.21
N ILE A 258 5.97 13.67 -0.64
CA ILE A 258 5.76 15.02 -1.17
C ILE A 258 5.50 15.99 -0.01
N SER A 259 4.61 15.68 0.91
CA SER A 259 4.30 16.54 2.05
C SER A 259 5.54 16.81 2.92
N LEU A 260 6.32 15.78 3.23
CA LEU A 260 7.59 15.90 3.96
C LEU A 260 8.62 16.77 3.22
N SER A 261 8.67 16.71 1.87
CA SER A 261 9.58 17.54 1.06
C SER A 261 9.28 19.04 1.17
N TYR A 262 8.07 19.44 1.58
CA TYR A 262 7.67 20.82 1.87
C TYR A 262 7.80 21.20 3.35
N GLY A 263 8.26 20.28 4.20
CA GLY A 263 8.43 20.48 5.63
C GLY A 263 7.20 20.19 6.47
N ALA A 264 6.14 19.65 5.90
CA ALA A 264 5.03 19.09 6.66
C ALA A 264 5.48 17.86 7.46
N LYS A 265 4.67 17.42 8.42
CA LYS A 265 4.95 16.28 9.29
C LYS A 265 3.95 15.16 9.03
N THR A 266 4.36 13.94 9.36
CA THR A 266 3.49 12.77 9.34
C THR A 266 3.37 12.16 10.74
N TYR A 267 2.31 11.42 10.99
CA TYR A 267 2.11 10.70 12.24
C TYR A 267 1.47 9.34 11.98
N LYS A 268 1.73 8.38 12.86
CA LYS A 268 1.16 7.05 12.78
C LYS A 268 -0.27 7.05 13.29
N LEU A 269 -1.21 6.58 12.49
CA LEU A 269 -2.61 6.35 12.89
C LEU A 269 -2.67 5.15 13.85
N LYS A 270 -3.67 5.14 14.73
CA LYS A 270 -3.85 4.07 15.73
C LYS A 270 -3.93 2.67 15.09
N PHE A 271 -4.71 2.52 14.01
CA PHE A 271 -4.87 1.27 13.27
C PHE A 271 -4.80 1.43 11.75
N GLY A 272 -4.62 2.66 11.25
CA GLY A 272 -4.55 2.97 9.83
C GLY A 272 -5.89 2.90 9.11
N HIS A 273 -5.89 3.23 7.81
CA HIS A 273 -7.04 3.08 6.93
C HIS A 273 -6.78 1.96 5.92
N ARG A 274 -7.69 0.94 5.86
CA ARG A 274 -7.59 -0.17 4.91
C ARG A 274 -8.96 -0.67 4.53
N GLY A 275 -9.21 -0.68 3.21
CA GLY A 275 -10.46 -1.13 2.62
C GLY A 275 -10.91 -0.25 1.47
N GLY A 276 -11.96 -0.66 0.76
CA GLY A 276 -12.49 0.03 -0.43
C GLY A 276 -13.75 0.86 -0.15
N ASN A 277 -13.96 1.34 1.08
CA ASN A 277 -15.21 1.98 1.50
C ASN A 277 -15.02 3.28 2.30
N HIS A 278 -13.90 3.97 2.08
CA HIS A 278 -13.61 5.23 2.78
C HIS A 278 -14.12 6.44 1.99
N PRO A 279 -15.07 7.24 2.55
CA PRO A 279 -15.57 8.43 1.90
C PRO A 279 -14.59 9.58 2.06
N VAL A 280 -14.16 10.16 0.96
CA VAL A 280 -13.26 11.31 0.90
C VAL A 280 -13.96 12.47 0.20
N ARG A 281 -13.85 13.66 0.75
CA ARG A 281 -14.37 14.88 0.12
C ARG A 281 -13.25 15.60 -0.62
N ASN A 282 -13.48 15.83 -1.92
CA ASN A 282 -12.69 16.75 -2.72
C ASN A 282 -13.14 18.19 -2.39
N LEU A 283 -12.26 18.99 -1.80
CA LEU A 283 -12.57 20.36 -1.34
C LEU A 283 -12.73 21.36 -2.49
N LYS A 284 -12.16 21.09 -3.67
CA LYS A 284 -12.29 21.94 -4.86
C LYS A 284 -13.67 21.83 -5.50
N THR A 285 -14.17 20.59 -5.61
CA THR A 285 -15.44 20.29 -6.30
C THR A 285 -16.60 20.07 -5.34
N ASN A 286 -16.31 19.91 -4.05
CA ASN A 286 -17.23 19.50 -2.98
C ASN A 286 -17.91 18.12 -3.23
N LYS A 287 -17.35 17.30 -4.12
CA LYS A 287 -17.82 15.93 -4.36
C LYS A 287 -17.27 14.99 -3.30
N ILE A 288 -18.05 13.95 -3.02
CA ILE A 288 -17.63 12.82 -2.18
C ILE A 288 -17.32 11.65 -3.10
N GLU A 289 -16.18 11.04 -2.88
CA GLU A 289 -15.69 9.87 -3.59
C GLU A 289 -15.53 8.72 -2.59
N ILE A 290 -15.87 7.52 -2.99
CA ILE A 290 -15.57 6.32 -2.21
C ILE A 290 -14.19 5.82 -2.67
N THR A 291 -13.27 5.66 -1.73
CA THR A 291 -11.87 5.42 -2.04
C THR A 291 -11.35 4.11 -1.48
N SER A 292 -10.33 3.57 -2.14
CA SER A 292 -9.52 2.47 -1.65
C SER A 292 -8.36 3.02 -0.82
N GLN A 293 -8.17 2.49 0.38
CA GLN A 293 -7.18 2.93 1.36
C GLN A 293 -6.29 1.77 1.78
N ASN A 294 -5.00 2.03 1.94
CA ASN A 294 -4.04 1.12 2.59
C ASN A 294 -2.84 1.90 3.12
N HIS A 295 -2.98 2.54 4.28
CA HIS A 295 -1.87 3.26 4.91
C HIS A 295 -1.96 3.26 6.44
N SER A 296 -0.79 3.32 7.10
CA SER A 296 -0.64 3.43 8.56
C SER A 296 -0.31 4.85 9.02
N TYR A 297 0.15 5.71 8.12
CA TYR A 297 0.55 7.08 8.42
C TYR A 297 -0.34 8.07 7.69
N ALA A 298 -0.50 9.26 8.27
CA ALA A 298 -1.21 10.39 7.67
C ALA A 298 -0.39 11.67 7.81
N VAL A 299 -0.65 12.65 6.95
CA VAL A 299 -0.03 13.98 7.03
C VAL A 299 -0.72 14.77 8.13
N ASP A 300 0.07 15.40 9.01
CA ASP A 300 -0.44 16.27 10.07
C ASP A 300 -0.97 17.57 9.47
N LYS A 301 -2.29 17.76 9.58
CA LYS A 301 -3.02 18.90 9.05
C LYS A 301 -2.46 20.25 9.54
N GLU A 302 -2.07 20.33 10.80
CA GLU A 302 -1.55 21.57 11.38
C GLU A 302 -0.15 21.91 10.83
N SER A 303 0.63 20.88 10.48
CA SER A 303 1.98 21.06 9.94
C SER A 303 1.99 21.59 8.50
N ILE A 304 0.87 21.51 7.76
CA ILE A 304 0.73 22.09 6.43
C ILE A 304 0.67 23.62 6.48
N LYS A 305 0.17 24.18 7.60
CA LYS A 305 0.16 25.62 7.79
C LYS A 305 1.59 26.18 7.78
N GLY A 306 1.83 27.15 6.91
CA GLY A 306 3.18 27.74 6.73
C GLY A 306 4.06 27.04 5.69
N THR A 307 3.54 26.02 4.99
CA THR A 307 4.11 25.48 3.76
C THR A 307 3.41 26.05 2.53
N ASP A 308 3.96 25.78 1.33
CA ASP A 308 3.32 26.14 0.05
C ASP A 308 2.20 25.15 -0.36
N LEU A 309 1.83 24.20 0.51
CA LEU A 309 0.82 23.18 0.23
C LEU A 309 -0.59 23.65 0.62
N GLU A 310 -1.56 23.38 -0.25
CA GLU A 310 -2.99 23.51 0.01
C GLU A 310 -3.64 22.12 0.17
N ILE A 311 -4.51 21.95 1.17
CA ILE A 311 -5.26 20.70 1.36
C ILE A 311 -6.37 20.62 0.31
N THR A 312 -6.43 19.53 -0.42
CA THR A 312 -7.42 19.31 -1.49
C THR A 312 -8.47 18.27 -1.16
N HIS A 313 -8.13 17.29 -0.31
CA HIS A 313 -9.02 16.19 0.04
C HIS A 313 -8.98 15.88 1.53
N ILE A 314 -10.13 15.51 2.10
CA ILE A 314 -10.31 15.19 3.53
C ILE A 314 -11.16 13.94 3.67
N ASN A 315 -10.72 13.02 4.54
CA ASN A 315 -11.50 11.86 4.96
C ASN A 315 -12.71 12.31 5.80
N LEU A 316 -13.88 11.78 5.48
CA LEU A 316 -15.12 12.15 6.20
C LEU A 316 -15.34 11.38 7.50
N LEU A 317 -14.56 10.34 7.78
CA LEU A 317 -14.70 9.53 8.99
C LEU A 317 -13.94 10.16 10.17
N ASP A 318 -12.75 10.75 9.92
CA ASP A 318 -11.87 11.23 10.97
C ASP A 318 -11.17 12.55 10.66
N ASN A 319 -11.48 13.19 9.52
CA ASN A 319 -10.90 14.45 9.04
C ASN A 319 -9.38 14.42 8.79
N THR A 320 -8.78 13.26 8.56
CA THR A 320 -7.40 13.15 8.10
C THR A 320 -7.22 13.79 6.72
N VAL A 321 -6.00 14.28 6.46
CA VAL A 321 -5.64 14.86 5.15
C VAL A 321 -5.51 13.73 4.14
N GLU A 322 -6.25 13.83 3.04
CA GLU A 322 -6.31 12.81 1.98
C GLU A 322 -5.76 13.32 0.64
N GLY A 323 -5.36 14.58 0.57
CA GLY A 323 -4.70 15.11 -0.60
C GLY A 323 -4.19 16.52 -0.39
N VAL A 324 -3.10 16.86 -1.07
CA VAL A 324 -2.50 18.20 -1.09
C VAL A 324 -2.08 18.59 -2.50
N GLU A 325 -1.94 19.89 -2.73
CA GLU A 325 -1.37 20.45 -3.95
C GLU A 325 -0.46 21.63 -3.69
N CYS A 326 0.48 21.88 -4.59
CA CYS A 326 1.19 23.14 -4.76
C CYS A 326 1.06 23.59 -6.22
N LYS A 327 0.17 24.56 -6.48
CA LYS A 327 -0.09 25.05 -7.86
C LYS A 327 1.16 25.66 -8.50
N LYS A 328 1.92 26.42 -7.72
CA LYS A 328 3.17 27.07 -8.15
C LYS A 328 4.17 26.06 -8.71
N ASP A 329 4.31 24.92 -8.05
CA ASP A 329 5.27 23.89 -8.40
C ASP A 329 4.67 22.80 -9.30
N LYS A 330 3.38 22.92 -9.68
CA LYS A 330 2.62 21.93 -10.47
C LYS A 330 2.64 20.53 -9.84
N ILE A 331 2.37 20.45 -8.54
CA ILE A 331 2.39 19.22 -7.76
C ILE A 331 1.03 18.98 -7.14
N PHE A 332 0.54 17.75 -7.19
CA PHE A 332 -0.57 17.29 -6.38
C PHE A 332 -0.37 15.83 -5.95
N SER A 333 -1.06 15.43 -4.91
CA SER A 333 -0.98 14.06 -4.39
C SER A 333 -2.22 13.69 -3.60
N VAL A 334 -2.48 12.38 -3.53
CA VAL A 334 -3.58 11.80 -2.75
C VAL A 334 -3.09 10.66 -1.87
N GLN A 335 -3.70 10.53 -0.68
CA GLN A 335 -3.34 9.49 0.29
C GLN A 335 -3.93 8.13 -0.08
N TYR A 336 -5.09 8.13 -0.75
CA TYR A 336 -5.79 6.93 -1.20
C TYR A 336 -5.31 6.44 -2.57
N HIS A 337 -5.87 5.33 -3.06
CA HIS A 337 -5.45 4.61 -4.25
C HIS A 337 -6.42 4.82 -5.42
N PRO A 338 -6.23 5.83 -6.29
CA PRO A 338 -7.11 6.09 -7.44
C PRO A 338 -6.98 5.03 -8.54
N GLU A 339 -5.92 4.23 -8.53
CA GLU A 339 -5.74 3.07 -9.39
C GLU A 339 -6.62 1.89 -9.00
N SER A 340 -7.25 1.92 -7.81
CA SER A 340 -8.05 0.82 -7.24
C SER A 340 -7.21 -0.46 -7.05
N ALA A 341 -7.75 -1.64 -7.41
CA ALA A 341 -7.08 -2.93 -7.32
C ALA A 341 -6.65 -3.32 -5.88
N PRO A 342 -7.61 -3.70 -4.99
CA PRO A 342 -9.06 -3.69 -5.23
C PRO A 342 -9.71 -2.36 -4.82
N GLY A 343 -10.89 -2.07 -5.37
CA GLY A 343 -11.71 -0.96 -4.88
C GLY A 343 -12.47 -0.19 -5.97
N PRO A 344 -13.16 0.90 -5.56
CA PRO A 344 -13.93 1.75 -6.45
C PRO A 344 -13.04 2.57 -7.39
N GLN A 345 -13.59 2.99 -8.53
CA GLN A 345 -12.88 3.74 -9.57
C GLN A 345 -13.26 5.24 -9.61
N ASP A 346 -13.92 5.75 -8.59
CA ASP A 346 -14.43 7.11 -8.53
C ASP A 346 -13.34 8.16 -8.78
N SER A 347 -12.12 7.85 -8.38
CA SER A 347 -10.97 8.77 -8.40
C SER A 347 -10.02 8.56 -9.59
N ALA A 348 -10.35 7.69 -10.56
CA ALA A 348 -9.48 7.40 -11.70
C ALA A 348 -9.17 8.63 -12.57
N TYR A 349 -10.02 9.67 -12.51
CA TYR A 349 -9.82 10.96 -13.19
C TYR A 349 -8.55 11.70 -12.75
N LEU A 350 -7.98 11.40 -11.58
CA LEU A 350 -6.74 12.03 -11.09
C LEU A 350 -5.55 11.75 -12.00
N PHE A 351 -5.54 10.61 -12.67
CA PHE A 351 -4.54 10.35 -13.71
C PHE A 351 -4.72 11.28 -14.92
N ASP A 352 -5.97 11.65 -15.27
CA ASP A 352 -6.24 12.61 -16.34
C ASP A 352 -5.88 14.04 -15.94
N GLU A 353 -6.00 14.40 -14.65
CA GLU A 353 -5.48 15.66 -14.11
C GLU A 353 -3.96 15.73 -14.23
N PHE A 354 -3.24 14.63 -13.97
CA PHE A 354 -1.79 14.58 -14.16
C PHE A 354 -1.40 14.79 -15.63
N ILE A 355 -2.15 14.19 -16.58
CA ILE A 355 -1.96 14.45 -18.02
C ILE A 355 -2.10 15.94 -18.34
N LYS A 356 -3.15 16.61 -17.85
CA LYS A 356 -3.37 18.05 -18.05
C LYS A 356 -2.22 18.90 -17.52
N LEU A 357 -1.69 18.58 -16.35
CA LEU A 357 -0.52 19.30 -15.79
C LEU A 357 0.71 19.19 -16.69
N MET A 358 0.93 18.02 -17.32
CA MET A 358 2.02 17.83 -18.27
C MET A 358 1.78 18.62 -19.58
N GLU A 359 0.53 18.70 -20.06
CA GLU A 359 0.16 19.52 -21.23
C GLU A 359 0.45 21.00 -21.01
N GLU A 360 0.02 21.55 -19.87
CA GLU A 360 0.30 22.93 -19.46
C GLU A 360 1.80 23.21 -19.30
N GLY A 361 2.57 22.18 -18.92
CA GLY A 361 4.04 22.26 -18.82
C GLY A 361 4.70 22.47 -20.20
N LYS A 362 4.22 21.77 -21.24
CA LYS A 362 4.73 21.86 -22.61
C LYS A 362 4.32 23.16 -23.30
N SER A 363 3.16 23.71 -23.01
CA SER A 363 2.64 24.94 -23.66
C SER A 363 3.36 26.21 -23.19
N ASN A 364 4.10 26.13 -22.07
CA ASN A 364 4.82 27.27 -21.46
C ASN A 364 6.35 27.14 -21.58
N ALA A 365 6.87 26.12 -22.27
CA ALA A 365 8.28 25.89 -22.56
C ALA A 365 8.61 26.23 -24.03
#